data_12f5bf274a52ba87cad73e980fb2ef40
#
_entry.id   12f5bf274a52ba87cad73e980fb2ef40
#
_cell.length_a   1.000
_cell.length_b   1.000
_cell.length_c   1.000
_cell.angle_alpha   90.00
_cell.angle_beta   90.00
_cell.angle_gamma   90.00
#
_symmetry.space_group_name_H-M   'P 1'
#
loop_
_entity.id
_entity.type
_entity.pdbx_description
1 polymer ?
#
loop_
_entity_poly.entity_id
_entity_poly.type
_entity_poly.pdbx_seq_one_letter_code
_entity_poly.pdbx_strand_id
1 'polypeptide(L)'
;LYKGGGERGFRYLDKKANFVKATLFSFILAQHDQILKWLKTLPYVDGDHIGFYGLSYGGETAVRVPPILTDYALSICSADFNDWTRKGATCHDRYSFMFHGEWEMQYFNIGSTFDYAEMAFLMIPRPFMAERGHHDTVSDDTWAAKEFADIRWMYDQVGIGDRTEIEFHNGGHTMQKRGTFDFIHKHLNWPKPE
;
A
#
# COMPACT_ATOMS: atom_id res chain seq x y z
N LEU A 1 3.20 -18.67 17.31
CA LEU A 1 2.30 -18.69 16.14
C LEU A 1 0.96 -19.28 16.56
N TYR A 2 -0.08 -18.46 16.48
CA TYR A 2 -1.42 -18.78 16.91
C TYR A 2 -2.06 -19.80 15.96
N LYS A 3 -2.15 -21.06 16.39
CA LYS A 3 -2.82 -22.14 15.66
C LYS A 3 -4.34 -22.23 15.91
N GLY A 4 -4.95 -21.25 16.53
CA GLY A 4 -6.29 -21.34 17.09
C GLY A 4 -7.40 -20.67 16.30
N GLY A 5 -7.26 -20.42 15.01
CA GLY A 5 -8.27 -19.65 14.27
C GLY A 5 -8.64 -20.14 12.89
N GLY A 6 -8.25 -21.36 12.51
CA GLY A 6 -8.42 -21.83 11.16
C GLY A 6 -7.70 -20.93 10.15
N GLU A 7 -8.14 -20.93 8.89
CA GLU A 7 -7.51 -20.17 7.79
C GLU A 7 -7.53 -18.64 7.96
N ARG A 8 -8.31 -18.11 8.90
CA ARG A 8 -8.50 -16.67 9.14
C ARG A 8 -8.17 -16.25 10.58
N GLY A 9 -7.22 -16.90 11.21
CA GLY A 9 -6.80 -16.62 12.59
C GLY A 9 -6.32 -15.19 12.84
N PHE A 10 -5.79 -14.49 11.83
CA PHE A 10 -5.42 -13.07 11.89
C PHE A 10 -6.59 -12.14 12.25
N ARG A 11 -7.83 -12.48 11.90
CA ARG A 11 -9.03 -11.70 12.27
C ARG A 11 -9.30 -11.68 13.78
N TYR A 12 -8.88 -12.69 14.49
CA TYR A 12 -8.96 -12.70 15.96
C TYR A 12 -7.92 -11.77 16.58
N LEU A 13 -6.75 -11.64 15.95
CA LEU A 13 -5.73 -10.66 16.36
C LEU A 13 -6.25 -9.25 16.16
N ASP A 14 -6.88 -8.98 15.03
CA ASP A 14 -7.48 -7.66 14.75
C ASP A 14 -8.56 -7.30 15.78
N LYS A 15 -9.51 -8.22 16.05
CA LYS A 15 -10.53 -8.00 17.08
C LYS A 15 -9.94 -7.70 18.47
N LYS A 16 -8.84 -8.35 18.85
CA LYS A 16 -8.16 -8.08 20.12
C LYS A 16 -7.43 -6.73 20.07
N ALA A 17 -6.80 -6.41 18.95
CA ALA A 17 -6.09 -5.15 18.75
C ALA A 17 -7.02 -3.95 18.87
N ASN A 18 -8.22 -4.02 18.30
CA ASN A 18 -9.22 -2.94 18.35
C ASN A 18 -9.55 -2.49 19.79
N PHE A 19 -9.56 -3.39 20.76
CA PHE A 19 -9.77 -3.05 22.17
C PHE A 19 -8.71 -2.11 22.74
N VAL A 20 -7.50 -2.14 22.21
CA VAL A 20 -6.37 -1.30 22.65
C VAL A 20 -6.01 -0.24 21.62
N LYS A 21 -6.95 0.11 20.72
CA LYS A 21 -6.77 1.09 19.64
C LYS A 21 -5.63 0.71 18.67
N ALA A 22 -5.40 -0.57 18.48
CA ALA A 22 -4.49 -1.13 17.51
C ALA A 22 -5.26 -1.87 16.40
N THR A 23 -4.57 -2.22 15.33
CA THR A 23 -5.12 -2.98 14.19
C THR A 23 -4.18 -4.13 13.85
N LEU A 24 -4.56 -4.96 12.90
CA LEU A 24 -3.66 -5.97 12.35
C LEU A 24 -2.36 -5.37 11.82
N PHE A 25 -2.41 -4.16 11.24
CA PHE A 25 -1.22 -3.44 10.77
C PHE A 25 -0.24 -3.04 11.89
N SER A 26 -0.68 -2.95 13.14
CA SER A 26 0.25 -2.75 14.27
C SER A 26 1.23 -3.92 14.41
N PHE A 27 0.79 -5.14 14.11
CA PHE A 27 1.66 -6.32 14.11
C PHE A 27 2.50 -6.40 12.83
N ILE A 28 1.90 -6.10 11.68
CA ILE A 28 2.58 -6.11 10.38
C ILE A 28 3.73 -5.10 10.37
N LEU A 29 3.54 -3.89 10.90
CA LEU A 29 4.58 -2.89 11.06
C LEU A 29 5.77 -3.42 11.87
N ALA A 30 5.50 -4.05 13.01
CA ALA A 30 6.57 -4.61 13.85
C ALA A 30 7.32 -5.75 13.14
N GLN A 31 6.63 -6.57 12.33
CA GLN A 31 7.26 -7.61 11.53
C GLN A 31 8.15 -7.03 10.45
N HIS A 32 7.68 -6.02 9.71
CA HIS A 32 8.46 -5.34 8.66
C HIS A 32 9.68 -4.62 9.24
N ASP A 33 9.56 -3.98 10.39
CA ASP A 33 10.70 -3.36 11.08
C ASP A 33 11.80 -4.39 11.39
N GLN A 34 11.43 -5.58 11.88
CA GLN A 34 12.39 -6.65 12.13
C GLN A 34 12.99 -7.23 10.84
N ILE A 35 12.17 -7.37 9.78
CA ILE A 35 12.65 -7.84 8.48
C ILE A 35 13.66 -6.83 7.88
N LEU A 36 13.37 -5.53 7.93
CA LEU A 36 14.28 -4.51 7.43
C LEU A 36 15.61 -4.50 8.18
N LYS A 37 15.57 -4.58 9.51
CA LYS A 37 16.76 -4.70 10.34
C LYS A 37 17.59 -5.93 9.96
N TRP A 38 16.95 -7.07 9.75
CA TRP A 38 17.61 -8.29 9.34
C TRP A 38 18.20 -8.17 7.92
N LEU A 39 17.44 -7.66 6.95
CA LEU A 39 17.90 -7.47 5.57
C LEU A 39 19.17 -6.62 5.52
N LYS A 40 19.24 -5.55 6.30
CA LYS A 40 20.42 -4.67 6.38
C LYS A 40 21.68 -5.36 6.96
N THR A 41 21.54 -6.51 7.61
CA THR A 41 22.70 -7.30 8.06
C THR A 41 23.28 -8.21 6.99
N LEU A 42 22.59 -8.40 5.87
CA LEU A 42 23.00 -9.33 4.83
C LEU A 42 24.00 -8.66 3.88
N PRO A 43 25.18 -9.25 3.64
CA PRO A 43 26.27 -8.60 2.91
C PRO A 43 26.00 -8.40 1.41
N TYR A 44 24.95 -9.01 0.89
CA TYR A 44 24.52 -8.92 -0.52
C TYR A 44 23.27 -8.05 -0.71
N VAL A 45 22.77 -7.42 0.35
CA VAL A 45 21.63 -6.49 0.30
C VAL A 45 22.13 -5.07 0.41
N ASP A 46 21.73 -4.23 -0.54
CA ASP A 46 21.90 -2.79 -0.42
C ASP A 46 20.83 -2.24 0.54
N GLY A 47 21.23 -1.99 1.78
CA GLY A 47 20.35 -1.60 2.87
C GLY A 47 19.73 -0.21 2.71
N ASP A 48 20.26 0.63 1.81
CA ASP A 48 19.75 1.98 1.55
C ASP A 48 18.77 2.01 0.37
N HIS A 49 18.68 0.93 -0.40
CA HIS A 49 17.81 0.82 -1.59
C HIS A 49 16.79 -0.30 -1.50
N ILE A 50 16.24 -0.56 -0.31
CA ILE A 50 15.17 -1.54 -0.11
C ILE A 50 13.85 -0.92 -0.55
N GLY A 51 13.24 -1.46 -1.61
CA GLY A 51 11.89 -1.08 -2.07
C GLY A 51 10.82 -2.06 -1.60
N PHE A 52 9.57 -1.62 -1.59
CA PHE A 52 8.40 -2.47 -1.35
C PHE A 52 7.46 -2.43 -2.55
N TYR A 53 7.07 -3.59 -3.05
CA TYR A 53 6.07 -3.75 -4.11
C TYR A 53 5.07 -4.83 -3.71
N GLY A 54 3.82 -4.45 -3.53
CA GLY A 54 2.78 -5.35 -3.05
C GLY A 54 1.49 -5.31 -3.86
N LEU A 55 0.87 -6.48 -4.04
CA LEU A 55 -0.43 -6.66 -4.70
C LEU A 55 -1.53 -6.90 -3.65
N SER A 56 -2.73 -6.34 -3.86
CA SER A 56 -3.90 -6.61 -3.02
C SER A 56 -3.63 -6.21 -1.56
N TYR A 57 -3.70 -7.13 -0.62
CA TYR A 57 -3.29 -6.89 0.77
C TYR A 57 -1.83 -6.38 0.88
N GLY A 58 -0.96 -6.82 -0.05
CA GLY A 58 0.38 -6.26 -0.21
C GLY A 58 0.35 -4.81 -0.72
N GLY A 59 -0.60 -4.46 -1.59
CA GLY A 59 -0.86 -3.10 -2.03
C GLY A 59 -1.32 -2.20 -0.88
N GLU A 60 -2.23 -2.70 -0.06
CA GLU A 60 -2.63 -2.04 1.18
C GLU A 60 -1.43 -1.84 2.12
N THR A 61 -0.58 -2.86 2.25
CA THR A 61 0.67 -2.78 3.03
C THR A 61 1.60 -1.70 2.48
N ALA A 62 1.69 -1.55 1.16
CA ALA A 62 2.53 -0.54 0.49
C ALA A 62 2.15 0.91 0.86
N VAL A 63 0.89 1.15 1.19
CA VAL A 63 0.40 2.49 1.58
C VAL A 63 0.46 2.71 3.10
N ARG A 64 0.58 1.65 3.90
CA ARG A 64 0.54 1.74 5.37
C ARG A 64 1.89 1.52 6.05
N VAL A 65 2.74 0.68 5.49
CA VAL A 65 4.00 0.27 6.14
C VAL A 65 5.19 1.12 5.70
N PRO A 66 5.54 1.21 4.39
CA PRO A 66 6.66 2.05 3.95
C PRO A 66 6.52 3.53 4.31
N PRO A 67 5.32 4.14 4.33
CA PRO A 67 5.19 5.51 4.81
C PRO A 67 5.72 5.71 6.23
N ILE A 68 5.52 4.75 7.12
CA ILE A 68 5.93 4.80 8.54
C ILE A 68 7.36 4.30 8.73
N LEU A 69 7.74 3.23 8.03
CA LEU A 69 9.10 2.65 8.11
C LEU A 69 10.00 3.26 7.04
N THR A 70 10.70 4.31 7.41
CA THR A 70 11.53 5.12 6.50
C THR A 70 12.75 4.39 5.92
N ASP A 71 13.02 3.18 6.37
CA ASP A 71 14.03 2.28 5.80
C ASP A 71 13.62 1.72 4.42
N TYR A 72 12.34 1.81 4.05
CA TYR A 72 11.93 1.59 2.66
C TYR A 72 12.24 2.82 1.81
N ALA A 73 13.08 2.67 0.81
CA ALA A 73 13.46 3.75 -0.10
C ALA A 73 12.40 4.06 -1.17
N LEU A 74 11.47 3.13 -1.44
CA LEU A 74 10.44 3.24 -2.46
C LEU A 74 9.24 2.37 -2.09
N SER A 75 8.02 2.77 -2.48
CA SER A 75 6.82 1.94 -2.33
C SER A 75 5.97 1.91 -3.59
N ILE A 76 5.45 0.71 -3.95
CA ILE A 76 4.54 0.50 -5.06
C ILE A 76 3.30 -0.25 -4.59
N CYS A 77 2.14 0.40 -4.72
CA CYS A 77 0.83 -0.16 -4.40
C CYS A 77 0.17 -0.71 -5.67
N SER A 78 0.03 -2.03 -5.78
CA SER A 78 -0.66 -2.69 -6.90
C SER A 78 -2.04 -3.20 -6.49
N ALA A 79 -3.03 -2.89 -7.31
CA ALA A 79 -4.40 -3.42 -7.26
C ALA A 79 -5.19 -3.15 -5.95
N ASP A 80 -4.74 -2.24 -5.10
CA ASP A 80 -5.46 -1.85 -3.88
C ASP A 80 -5.64 -0.34 -3.73
N PHE A 81 -4.95 0.49 -4.49
CA PHE A 81 -5.05 1.94 -4.37
C PHE A 81 -6.46 2.43 -4.70
N ASN A 82 -7.14 3.09 -3.74
CA ASN A 82 -8.55 3.47 -3.86
C ASN A 82 -8.94 4.60 -2.88
N ASP A 83 -10.21 5.06 -2.93
CA ASP A 83 -10.83 5.97 -1.96
C ASP A 83 -11.31 5.14 -0.76
N TRP A 84 -10.59 5.23 0.35
CA TRP A 84 -10.84 4.45 1.55
C TRP A 84 -12.16 4.81 2.22
N THR A 85 -12.43 6.10 2.34
CA THR A 85 -13.65 6.60 2.97
C THR A 85 -14.87 6.09 2.21
N ARG A 86 -14.84 6.15 0.88
CA ARG A 86 -15.92 5.62 0.04
C ARG A 86 -16.03 4.10 0.17
N LYS A 87 -14.93 3.38 0.07
CA LYS A 87 -14.89 1.92 0.17
C LYS A 87 -15.33 1.42 1.55
N GLY A 88 -14.99 2.14 2.61
CA GLY A 88 -15.37 1.78 3.98
C GLY A 88 -16.80 2.12 4.35
N ALA A 89 -17.37 3.20 3.81
CA ALA A 89 -18.62 3.78 4.30
C ALA A 89 -19.82 3.63 3.34
N THR A 90 -19.63 3.45 2.03
CA THR A 90 -20.74 3.34 1.10
C THR A 90 -21.53 2.05 1.29
N CYS A 91 -22.86 2.14 1.26
CA CYS A 91 -23.75 0.99 1.30
C CYS A 91 -24.40 0.67 -0.07
N HIS A 92 -23.97 1.34 -1.12
CA HIS A 92 -24.55 1.21 -2.47
C HIS A 92 -23.56 0.69 -3.51
N ASP A 93 -22.28 0.71 -3.21
CA ASP A 93 -21.24 0.30 -4.14
C ASP A 93 -20.84 -1.17 -3.96
N ARG A 94 -20.70 -1.90 -5.08
CA ARG A 94 -20.33 -3.31 -5.08
C ARG A 94 -18.93 -3.58 -4.52
N TYR A 95 -18.07 -2.57 -4.48
CA TYR A 95 -16.71 -2.68 -3.95
C TYR A 95 -16.61 -2.36 -2.46
N SER A 96 -17.73 -1.99 -1.83
CA SER A 96 -17.74 -1.61 -0.42
C SER A 96 -17.38 -2.76 0.51
N PHE A 97 -16.54 -2.48 1.49
CA PHE A 97 -16.25 -3.40 2.59
C PHE A 97 -17.46 -3.75 3.46
N MET A 98 -18.56 -2.98 3.36
CA MET A 98 -19.82 -3.33 4.02
C MET A 98 -20.40 -4.67 3.56
N PHE A 99 -20.04 -5.10 2.34
CA PHE A 99 -20.52 -6.35 1.73
C PHE A 99 -19.46 -7.45 1.66
N HIS A 100 -18.25 -7.18 2.13
CA HIS A 100 -17.13 -8.13 2.13
C HIS A 100 -16.89 -8.71 3.52
N GLY A 101 -16.36 -9.92 3.56
CA GLY A 101 -15.96 -10.56 4.81
C GLY A 101 -14.59 -10.12 5.34
N GLU A 102 -14.05 -9.00 4.85
CA GLU A 102 -12.74 -8.44 5.25
C GLU A 102 -12.93 -7.40 6.35
N TRP A 103 -13.37 -7.85 7.51
CA TRP A 103 -13.72 -6.98 8.64
C TRP A 103 -12.51 -6.29 9.26
N GLU A 104 -11.33 -6.84 9.09
CA GLU A 104 -10.05 -6.27 9.50
C GLU A 104 -9.67 -4.97 8.75
N MET A 105 -10.38 -4.68 7.67
CA MET A 105 -10.18 -3.47 6.87
C MET A 105 -10.87 -2.23 7.44
N GLN A 106 -11.76 -2.39 8.40
CA GLN A 106 -12.48 -1.28 9.04
C GLN A 106 -11.73 -0.82 10.28
N TYR A 107 -10.66 -0.03 10.08
CA TYR A 107 -9.86 0.49 11.19
C TYR A 107 -10.60 1.60 11.94
N PHE A 108 -10.40 1.61 13.27
CA PHE A 108 -10.98 2.65 14.12
C PHE A 108 -10.58 4.04 13.65
N ASN A 109 -11.59 4.87 13.34
CA ASN A 109 -11.47 6.29 13.02
C ASN A 109 -10.59 6.64 11.80
N ILE A 110 -10.19 5.68 10.96
CA ILE A 110 -9.31 5.99 9.82
C ILE A 110 -9.98 6.92 8.81
N GLY A 111 -11.24 6.68 8.49
CA GLY A 111 -11.98 7.46 7.48
C GLY A 111 -12.23 8.93 7.85
N SER A 112 -12.05 9.32 9.12
CA SER A 112 -12.07 10.73 9.54
C SER A 112 -10.67 11.29 9.82
N THR A 113 -9.62 10.55 9.49
CA THR A 113 -8.23 10.94 9.76
C THR A 113 -7.40 10.95 8.49
N PHE A 114 -7.47 9.89 7.68
CA PHE A 114 -6.69 9.70 6.47
C PHE A 114 -7.50 8.99 5.40
N ASP A 115 -7.26 9.35 4.12
CA ASP A 115 -7.55 8.48 2.98
C ASP A 115 -6.23 7.95 2.37
N TYR A 116 -6.27 7.29 1.23
CA TYR A 116 -5.07 6.71 0.61
C TYR A 116 -4.05 7.77 0.21
N ALA A 117 -4.51 8.92 -0.26
CA ALA A 117 -3.63 10.03 -0.62
C ALA A 117 -2.82 10.53 0.58
N GLU A 118 -3.47 10.83 1.70
CA GLU A 118 -2.79 11.36 2.89
C GLU A 118 -1.81 10.35 3.50
N MET A 119 -2.13 9.05 3.46
CA MET A 119 -1.18 8.02 3.87
C MET A 119 0.05 8.00 2.96
N ALA A 120 -0.15 8.11 1.64
CA ALA A 120 0.95 8.15 0.69
C ALA A 120 1.79 9.44 0.77
N PHE A 121 1.25 10.57 1.26
CA PHE A 121 2.02 11.79 1.52
C PHE A 121 3.17 11.55 2.51
N LEU A 122 3.03 10.61 3.42
CA LEU A 122 4.09 10.24 4.36
C LEU A 122 5.29 9.55 3.68
N MET A 123 5.16 9.18 2.41
CA MET A 123 6.30 8.72 1.61
C MET A 123 7.25 9.87 1.22
N ILE A 124 6.79 11.10 1.12
CA ILE A 124 7.60 12.25 0.70
C ILE A 124 8.86 12.41 1.58
N PRO A 125 10.06 12.56 1.00
CA PRO A 125 10.36 12.76 -0.43
C PRO A 125 10.68 11.46 -1.22
N ARG A 126 10.39 10.28 -0.66
CA ARG A 126 10.65 8.98 -1.28
C ARG A 126 9.67 8.68 -2.41
N PRO A 127 10.08 7.95 -3.46
CA PRO A 127 9.20 7.61 -4.57
C PRO A 127 8.01 6.73 -4.17
N PHE A 128 6.84 7.05 -4.75
CA PHE A 128 5.61 6.28 -4.60
C PHE A 128 4.92 6.05 -5.95
N MET A 129 4.49 4.82 -6.20
CA MET A 129 3.74 4.47 -7.41
C MET A 129 2.48 3.69 -7.09
N ALA A 130 1.41 3.95 -7.84
CA ALA A 130 0.22 3.12 -7.87
C ALA A 130 0.13 2.37 -9.20
N GLU A 131 -0.34 1.12 -9.17
CA GLU A 131 -0.60 0.29 -10.34
C GLU A 131 -2.02 -0.25 -10.28
N ARG A 132 -2.80 -0.09 -11.37
CA ARG A 132 -4.22 -0.40 -11.38
C ARG A 132 -4.64 -1.10 -12.68
N GLY A 133 -5.28 -2.27 -12.58
CA GLY A 133 -5.91 -2.96 -13.70
C GLY A 133 -7.35 -2.49 -13.92
N HIS A 134 -7.72 -2.12 -15.17
CA HIS A 134 -9.07 -1.67 -15.52
C HIS A 134 -10.17 -2.69 -15.23
N HIS A 135 -9.83 -3.98 -15.27
CA HIS A 135 -10.77 -5.09 -15.02
C HIS A 135 -10.66 -5.66 -13.60
N ASP A 136 -9.95 -4.96 -12.71
CA ASP A 136 -9.86 -5.36 -11.31
C ASP A 136 -11.20 -5.11 -10.60
N THR A 137 -11.64 -6.12 -9.85
CA THR A 137 -12.93 -6.10 -9.15
C THR A 137 -12.84 -5.63 -7.70
N VAL A 138 -11.67 -5.15 -7.26
CA VAL A 138 -11.44 -4.72 -5.87
C VAL A 138 -11.90 -3.28 -5.64
N SER A 139 -11.76 -2.41 -6.63
CA SER A 139 -12.20 -1.01 -6.55
C SER A 139 -12.57 -0.45 -7.94
N ASP A 140 -12.89 0.84 -8.00
CA ASP A 140 -13.16 1.57 -9.24
C ASP A 140 -11.94 2.40 -9.67
N ASP A 141 -11.71 2.51 -10.98
CA ASP A 141 -10.60 3.29 -11.54
C ASP A 141 -10.67 4.77 -11.16
N THR A 142 -11.90 5.32 -11.07
CA THR A 142 -12.11 6.72 -10.73
C THR A 142 -11.71 7.02 -9.29
N TRP A 143 -11.81 6.05 -8.40
CA TRP A 143 -11.36 6.20 -7.00
C TRP A 143 -9.84 6.27 -6.93
N ALA A 144 -9.16 5.36 -7.64
CA ALA A 144 -7.70 5.38 -7.71
C ALA A 144 -7.19 6.67 -8.37
N ALA A 145 -7.83 7.11 -9.46
CA ALA A 145 -7.44 8.33 -10.18
C ALA A 145 -7.62 9.59 -9.32
N LYS A 146 -8.73 9.68 -8.56
CA LYS A 146 -8.99 10.80 -7.65
C LYS A 146 -7.91 10.90 -6.57
N GLU A 147 -7.69 9.83 -5.85
CA GLU A 147 -6.69 9.80 -4.77
C GLU A 147 -5.27 10.06 -5.31
N PHE A 148 -4.95 9.54 -6.49
CA PHE A 148 -3.65 9.77 -7.09
C PHE A 148 -3.47 11.22 -7.57
N ALA A 149 -4.53 11.91 -8.00
CA ALA A 149 -4.45 13.32 -8.35
C ALA A 149 -3.98 14.18 -7.16
N ASP A 150 -4.43 13.86 -5.96
CA ASP A 150 -4.00 14.56 -4.73
C ASP A 150 -2.53 14.27 -4.41
N ILE A 151 -2.06 13.01 -4.59
CA ILE A 151 -0.64 12.67 -4.44
C ILE A 151 0.21 13.44 -5.46
N ARG A 152 -0.20 13.43 -6.72
CA ARG A 152 0.53 14.13 -7.79
C ARG A 152 0.68 15.60 -7.48
N TRP A 153 -0.43 16.24 -7.06
CA TRP A 153 -0.42 17.63 -6.65
C TRP A 153 0.56 17.88 -5.49
N MET A 154 0.54 17.05 -4.45
CA MET A 154 1.41 17.23 -3.28
C MET A 154 2.88 17.08 -3.63
N TYR A 155 3.25 16.06 -4.44
CA TYR A 155 4.63 15.90 -4.91
C TYR A 155 5.10 17.07 -5.79
N ASP A 156 4.22 17.61 -6.61
CA ASP A 156 4.51 18.81 -7.43
C ASP A 156 4.70 20.07 -6.56
N GLN A 157 3.92 20.24 -5.48
CA GLN A 157 4.08 21.38 -4.56
C GLN A 157 5.47 21.42 -3.89
N VAL A 158 6.09 20.28 -3.68
CA VAL A 158 7.45 20.19 -3.11
C VAL A 158 8.53 20.01 -4.18
N GLY A 159 8.19 20.13 -5.45
CA GLY A 159 9.13 20.14 -6.59
C GLY A 159 9.71 18.78 -6.97
N ILE A 160 9.03 17.68 -6.61
CA ILE A 160 9.48 16.30 -6.87
C ILE A 160 8.43 15.45 -7.59
N GLY A 161 7.58 16.06 -8.40
CA GLY A 161 6.49 15.38 -9.10
C GLY A 161 6.92 14.18 -9.96
N ASP A 162 8.18 14.13 -10.38
CA ASP A 162 8.77 13.01 -11.10
C ASP A 162 8.99 11.76 -10.23
N ARG A 163 8.80 11.86 -8.91
CA ARG A 163 8.91 10.74 -7.94
C ARG A 163 7.59 10.04 -7.67
N THR A 164 6.52 10.41 -8.37
CA THR A 164 5.26 9.70 -8.25
C THR A 164 4.64 9.40 -9.61
N GLU A 165 4.02 8.22 -9.74
CA GLU A 165 3.48 7.71 -10.99
C GLU A 165 2.27 6.82 -10.73
N ILE A 166 1.29 6.79 -11.65
CA ILE A 166 0.25 5.78 -11.69
C ILE A 166 0.24 5.09 -13.05
N GLU A 167 0.19 3.77 -13.05
CA GLU A 167 0.00 2.96 -14.25
C GLU A 167 -1.39 2.33 -14.26
N PHE A 168 -2.21 2.69 -15.24
CA PHE A 168 -3.41 1.94 -15.56
C PHE A 168 -3.11 0.93 -16.66
N HIS A 169 -3.54 -0.32 -16.50
CA HIS A 169 -3.32 -1.37 -17.48
C HIS A 169 -4.59 -2.17 -17.80
N ASN A 170 -4.63 -2.77 -18.97
CA ASN A 170 -5.77 -3.56 -19.43
C ASN A 170 -5.72 -4.99 -18.85
N GLY A 171 -5.74 -5.11 -17.53
CA GLY A 171 -5.71 -6.38 -16.81
C GLY A 171 -6.68 -6.38 -15.63
N GLY A 172 -6.75 -7.51 -14.93
CA GLY A 172 -7.52 -7.68 -13.71
C GLY A 172 -6.68 -7.47 -12.45
N HIS A 173 -6.97 -8.24 -11.42
CA HIS A 173 -6.29 -8.22 -10.13
C HIS A 173 -4.90 -8.88 -10.22
N THR A 174 -3.93 -8.17 -10.80
CA THR A 174 -2.60 -8.71 -11.09
C THR A 174 -1.54 -7.61 -11.18
N MET A 175 -0.29 -7.95 -10.91
CA MET A 175 0.86 -7.09 -11.16
C MET A 175 1.18 -7.02 -12.66
N GLN A 176 1.22 -5.82 -13.23
CA GLN A 176 1.57 -5.60 -14.64
C GLN A 176 3.08 -5.72 -14.90
N LYS A 177 3.90 -5.24 -13.99
CA LYS A 177 5.38 -5.37 -14.01
C LYS A 177 6.09 -4.61 -15.15
N ARG A 178 5.44 -3.68 -15.83
CA ARG A 178 6.05 -2.86 -16.89
C ARG A 178 6.52 -1.53 -16.33
N GLY A 179 5.63 -0.57 -16.16
CA GLY A 179 5.96 0.72 -15.56
C GLY A 179 6.56 0.59 -14.16
N THR A 180 6.11 -0.39 -13.38
CA THR A 180 6.64 -0.66 -12.05
C THR A 180 8.13 -1.01 -12.05
N PHE A 181 8.61 -1.85 -13.00
CA PHE A 181 10.05 -2.12 -13.09
C PHE A 181 10.84 -0.93 -13.61
N ASP A 182 10.31 -0.18 -14.57
CA ASP A 182 10.93 1.08 -15.03
C ASP A 182 11.06 2.07 -13.88
N PHE A 183 10.01 2.19 -13.04
CA PHE A 183 10.00 3.02 -11.84
C PHE A 183 11.05 2.58 -10.80
N ILE A 184 11.15 1.26 -10.54
CA ILE A 184 12.18 0.69 -9.65
C ILE A 184 13.58 1.00 -10.18
N HIS A 185 13.86 0.75 -11.45
CA HIS A 185 15.17 1.03 -12.06
C HIS A 185 15.54 2.50 -11.97
N LYS A 186 14.57 3.39 -12.23
CA LYS A 186 14.77 4.84 -12.16
C LYS A 186 15.11 5.32 -10.76
N HIS A 187 14.41 4.83 -9.75
CA HIS A 187 14.47 5.42 -8.41
C HIS A 187 15.35 4.68 -7.41
N LEU A 188 15.66 3.42 -7.65
CA LEU A 188 16.63 2.66 -6.83
C LEU A 188 18.00 2.52 -7.51
N ASN A 189 18.23 3.15 -8.66
CA ASN A 189 19.45 2.97 -9.46
C ASN A 189 19.75 1.49 -9.76
N TRP A 190 18.72 0.67 -9.82
CA TRP A 190 18.89 -0.75 -10.08
C TRP A 190 19.12 -0.98 -11.57
N PRO A 191 20.23 -1.63 -11.95
CA PRO A 191 20.56 -1.78 -13.37
C PRO A 191 19.50 -2.60 -14.09
N LYS A 192 19.15 -2.18 -15.33
CA LYS A 192 18.33 -3.01 -16.21
C LYS A 192 19.13 -4.23 -16.67
N PRO A 193 18.52 -5.40 -16.79
CA PRO A 193 19.18 -6.54 -17.42
C PRO A 193 19.59 -6.19 -18.85
N GLU A 194 20.74 -6.66 -19.29
CA GLU A 194 21.23 -6.55 -20.66
C GLU A 194 20.37 -7.36 -21.65
#